data_c1f8ab85cbbe2a9a936bc25eaa10d5e5
#
_entry.id   c1f8ab85cbbe2a9a936bc25eaa10d5e5
#
_cell.length_a   1.000
_cell.length_b   1.000
_cell.length_c   1.000
_cell.angle_alpha   90.00
_cell.angle_beta   90.00
_cell.angle_gamma   90.00
#
_symmetry.space_group_name_H-M   'P 1'
#
loop_
_entity.id
_entity.type
_entity.pdbx_description
1 polymer ?
#
loop_
_entity_poly.entity_id
_entity_poly.type
_entity_poly.pdbx_seq_one_letter_code
_entity_poly.pdbx_strand_id
1 'polypeptide(L)'
;MSAWHDALARLCCTLFFERVVLRHGERVPCEGPVLFLGLHRNGAVDGFVYNTLLPGAVFLVSSQLRRSLLGRLFFTGIEVRRAKDAGEGPDAGRALELCARTLQAGGRVFLFPEGTSSLGPRHLPFRSGPARLLHSLQGSGIRVTVVPLSILYDSPQRWRSSVEVIVGEPFETGGLPEDLNSLRKKVSDPLEAAAFEFDSARDQESLQSLAALLCRDGTLPYSEALRSLTLGLPAERLSRWDSLRAEASSCGVLFHKGAPAWED
;
A
#
# COMPACT_ATOMS: atom_id res chain seq x y z
N MET A 1 -5.43 -16.23 -10.37
CA MET A 1 -4.64 -16.78 -9.24
C MET A 1 -5.29 -18.07 -8.77
N SER A 2 -4.57 -19.01 -8.17
CA SER A 2 -5.21 -20.22 -7.65
C SER A 2 -5.80 -19.94 -6.25
N ALA A 3 -6.98 -20.48 -5.99
CA ALA A 3 -7.72 -20.28 -4.73
C ALA A 3 -6.89 -20.60 -3.46
N TRP A 4 -5.90 -21.45 -3.58
CA TRP A 4 -5.04 -21.81 -2.45
C TRP A 4 -4.04 -20.70 -2.07
N HIS A 5 -3.53 -19.90 -3.04
CA HIS A 5 -2.67 -18.76 -2.74
C HIS A 5 -3.44 -17.67 -1.98
N ASP A 6 -4.70 -17.45 -2.37
CA ASP A 6 -5.57 -16.49 -1.67
C ASP A 6 -5.85 -16.97 -0.24
N ALA A 7 -6.09 -18.28 -0.07
CA ALA A 7 -6.27 -18.87 1.25
C ALA A 7 -5.01 -18.75 2.13
N LEU A 8 -3.83 -18.99 1.54
CA LEU A 8 -2.56 -18.86 2.25
C LEU A 8 -2.27 -17.40 2.66
N ALA A 9 -2.51 -16.43 1.76
CA ALA A 9 -2.36 -15.02 2.09
C ALA A 9 -3.28 -14.60 3.24
N ARG A 10 -4.55 -15.03 3.21
CA ARG A 10 -5.51 -14.80 4.30
C ARG A 10 -5.03 -15.42 5.59
N LEU A 11 -4.57 -16.67 5.57
CA LEU A 11 -4.05 -17.35 6.75
C LEU A 11 -2.87 -16.58 7.35
N CYS A 12 -1.88 -16.18 6.53
CA CYS A 12 -0.74 -15.39 6.99
C CYS A 12 -1.19 -14.07 7.62
N CYS A 13 -2.11 -13.35 6.98
CA CYS A 13 -2.65 -12.10 7.51
C CYS A 13 -3.40 -12.30 8.83
N THR A 14 -4.25 -13.34 8.92
CA THR A 14 -5.02 -13.66 10.15
C THR A 14 -4.12 -14.07 11.31
N LEU A 15 -3.02 -14.77 11.02
CA LEU A 15 -2.07 -15.17 12.06
C LEU A 15 -1.20 -13.99 12.53
N PHE A 16 -0.77 -13.13 11.61
CA PHE A 16 0.15 -12.04 11.93
C PHE A 16 -0.56 -10.79 12.47
N PHE A 17 -1.68 -10.38 11.84
CA PHE A 17 -2.41 -9.17 12.20
C PHE A 17 -3.60 -9.47 13.10
N GLU A 18 -3.88 -8.55 14.00
CA GLU A 18 -5.14 -8.57 14.77
C GLU A 18 -6.31 -8.12 13.92
N ARG A 19 -6.10 -7.08 13.10
CA ARG A 19 -7.11 -6.52 12.20
C ARG A 19 -6.51 -6.15 10.86
N VAL A 20 -7.20 -6.54 9.80
CA VAL A 20 -6.92 -6.13 8.42
C VAL A 20 -8.20 -5.49 7.89
N VAL A 21 -8.18 -4.19 7.63
CA VAL A 21 -9.38 -3.40 7.31
C VAL A 21 -9.25 -2.74 5.95
N LEU A 22 -10.29 -2.80 5.13
CA LEU A 22 -10.44 -2.02 3.91
C LEU A 22 -11.37 -0.84 4.18
N ARG A 23 -10.84 0.38 4.10
CA ARG A 23 -11.61 1.62 4.21
C ARG A 23 -12.05 2.08 2.82
N HIS A 24 -13.28 2.55 2.72
CA HIS A 24 -13.91 2.97 1.45
C HIS A 24 -13.91 1.86 0.39
N GLY A 25 -14.12 0.60 0.83
CA GLY A 25 -14.20 -0.56 -0.05
C GLY A 25 -15.32 -0.47 -1.09
N GLU A 26 -16.36 0.30 -0.83
CA GLU A 26 -17.45 0.62 -1.75
C GLU A 26 -16.99 1.31 -3.04
N ARG A 27 -15.82 1.94 -3.03
CA ARG A 27 -15.21 2.58 -4.20
C ARG A 27 -14.55 1.59 -5.16
N VAL A 28 -14.36 0.35 -4.73
CA VAL A 28 -13.76 -0.68 -5.58
C VAL A 28 -14.82 -1.23 -6.53
N PRO A 29 -14.63 -1.11 -7.87
CA PRO A 29 -15.60 -1.65 -8.81
C PRO A 29 -15.82 -3.15 -8.62
N CYS A 30 -17.06 -3.60 -8.64
CA CYS A 30 -17.40 -5.02 -8.56
C CYS A 30 -16.99 -5.77 -9.83
N GLU A 31 -17.11 -5.11 -10.98
CA GLU A 31 -16.89 -5.68 -12.32
C GLU A 31 -15.98 -4.80 -13.18
N GLY A 32 -15.51 -5.35 -14.29
CA GLY A 32 -14.70 -4.67 -15.29
C GLY A 32 -13.21 -4.68 -15.02
N PRO A 33 -12.43 -4.15 -15.98
CA PRO A 33 -10.99 -4.08 -15.85
C PRO A 33 -10.59 -3.01 -14.82
N VAL A 34 -9.84 -3.42 -13.80
CA VAL A 34 -9.40 -2.53 -12.71
C VAL A 34 -7.88 -2.55 -12.60
N LEU A 35 -7.28 -1.37 -12.58
CA LEU A 35 -5.87 -1.17 -12.25
C LEU A 35 -5.76 -0.62 -10.82
N PHE A 36 -5.32 -1.45 -9.90
CA PHE A 36 -4.98 -1.04 -8.53
C PHE A 36 -3.57 -0.48 -8.48
N LEU A 37 -3.40 0.68 -7.89
CA LEU A 37 -2.12 1.32 -7.66
C LEU A 37 -1.93 1.50 -6.15
N GLY A 38 -1.15 0.63 -5.52
CA GLY A 38 -0.96 0.62 -4.08
C GLY A 38 0.38 1.22 -3.65
N LEU A 39 0.39 2.02 -2.59
CA LEU A 39 1.61 2.44 -1.93
C LEU A 39 2.32 1.24 -1.31
N HIS A 40 3.66 1.27 -1.30
CA HIS A 40 4.50 0.14 -0.90
C HIS A 40 5.32 0.46 0.35
N ARG A 41 4.81 0.01 1.50
CA ARG A 41 5.37 0.37 2.81
C ARG A 41 6.22 -0.72 3.45
N ASN A 42 5.74 -1.97 3.48
CA ASN A 42 6.30 -3.05 4.28
C ASN A 42 6.66 -4.30 3.45
N GLY A 43 7.35 -4.12 2.35
CA GLY A 43 7.91 -5.21 1.54
C GLY A 43 6.86 -6.25 1.09
N ALA A 44 7.19 -7.52 1.25
CA ALA A 44 6.34 -8.63 0.85
C ALA A 44 5.01 -8.69 1.62
N VAL A 45 4.97 -8.14 2.83
CA VAL A 45 3.78 -8.12 3.69
C VAL A 45 2.64 -7.36 3.04
N ASP A 46 2.93 -6.23 2.39
CA ASP A 46 1.91 -5.46 1.65
C ASP A 46 1.22 -6.32 0.60
N GLY A 47 1.98 -7.15 -0.11
CA GLY A 47 1.42 -8.07 -1.11
C GLY A 47 0.39 -9.03 -0.52
N PHE A 48 0.62 -9.57 0.67
CA PHE A 48 -0.34 -10.44 1.35
C PHE A 48 -1.58 -9.67 1.81
N VAL A 49 -1.42 -8.48 2.37
CA VAL A 49 -2.51 -7.63 2.81
C VAL A 49 -3.41 -7.24 1.64
N TYR A 50 -2.82 -6.70 0.58
CA TYR A 50 -3.58 -6.31 -0.61
C TYR A 50 -4.26 -7.52 -1.28
N ASN A 51 -3.59 -8.67 -1.38
CA ASN A 51 -4.18 -9.88 -1.95
C ASN A 51 -5.37 -10.39 -1.13
N THR A 52 -5.30 -10.27 0.19
CA THR A 52 -6.41 -10.65 1.10
C THR A 52 -7.64 -9.77 0.88
N LEU A 53 -7.45 -8.48 0.65
CA LEU A 53 -8.52 -7.49 0.53
C LEU A 53 -9.04 -7.31 -0.90
N LEU A 54 -8.22 -7.65 -1.91
CA LEU A 54 -8.51 -7.46 -3.33
C LEU A 54 -8.42 -8.79 -4.10
N PRO A 55 -9.29 -9.76 -3.81
CA PRO A 55 -9.20 -11.08 -4.41
C PRO A 55 -9.35 -11.00 -5.94
N GLY A 56 -8.59 -11.85 -6.64
CA GLY A 56 -8.60 -11.92 -8.10
C GLY A 56 -7.73 -10.89 -8.81
N ALA A 57 -7.06 -9.98 -8.10
CA ALA A 57 -6.08 -9.09 -8.69
C ALA A 57 -4.78 -9.85 -9.04
N VAL A 58 -4.24 -9.61 -10.23
CA VAL A 58 -2.96 -10.15 -10.68
C VAL A 58 -1.86 -9.17 -10.31
N PHE A 59 -0.95 -9.60 -9.43
CA PHE A 59 0.14 -8.76 -8.92
C PHE A 59 1.35 -8.78 -9.85
N LEU A 60 2.03 -7.65 -9.97
CA LEU A 60 3.36 -7.58 -10.56
C LEU A 60 4.39 -7.92 -9.47
N VAL A 61 5.10 -9.05 -9.65
CA VAL A 61 5.99 -9.62 -8.65
C VAL A 61 7.42 -9.62 -9.13
N SER A 62 8.38 -9.18 -8.28
CA SER A 62 9.79 -9.26 -8.64
C SER A 62 10.23 -10.72 -8.85
N SER A 63 10.95 -10.98 -9.96
CA SER A 63 11.54 -12.28 -10.25
C SER A 63 12.45 -12.78 -9.12
N GLN A 64 13.08 -11.86 -8.37
CA GLN A 64 13.92 -12.20 -7.23
C GLN A 64 13.15 -12.89 -6.09
N LEU A 65 11.90 -12.48 -5.83
CA LEU A 65 11.06 -13.13 -4.81
C LEU A 65 10.72 -14.57 -5.16
N ARG A 66 10.66 -14.91 -6.46
CA ARG A 66 10.31 -16.26 -6.93
C ARG A 66 11.50 -17.19 -7.18
N ARG A 67 12.73 -16.77 -6.86
CA ARG A 67 13.92 -17.63 -7.00
C ARG A 67 13.94 -18.81 -6.04
N SER A 68 13.41 -18.63 -4.82
CA SER A 68 13.31 -19.70 -3.83
C SER A 68 12.03 -20.53 -3.99
N LEU A 69 12.05 -21.78 -3.50
CA LEU A 69 10.86 -22.62 -3.45
C LEU A 69 9.74 -21.98 -2.60
N LEU A 70 10.10 -21.40 -1.46
CA LEU A 70 9.15 -20.66 -0.62
C LEU A 70 8.60 -19.43 -1.35
N GLY A 71 9.44 -18.70 -2.08
CA GLY A 71 8.99 -17.57 -2.88
C GLY A 71 7.96 -17.96 -3.96
N ARG A 72 8.14 -19.12 -4.61
CA ARG A 72 7.17 -19.65 -5.58
C ARG A 72 5.86 -20.09 -4.91
N LEU A 73 5.97 -20.57 -3.67
CA LEU A 73 4.82 -20.98 -2.87
C LEU A 73 3.95 -19.79 -2.45
N PHE A 74 4.58 -18.68 -2.04
CA PHE A 74 3.89 -17.53 -1.47
C PHE A 74 3.55 -16.44 -2.48
N PHE A 75 4.30 -16.30 -3.59
CA PHE A 75 4.12 -15.22 -4.55
C PHE A 75 3.75 -15.75 -5.94
N THR A 76 2.58 -15.33 -6.39
CA THR A 76 2.09 -15.61 -7.75
C THR A 76 1.73 -14.29 -8.43
N GLY A 77 1.86 -14.25 -9.76
CA GLY A 77 1.56 -13.05 -10.54
C GLY A 77 2.44 -12.94 -11.79
N ILE A 78 2.41 -11.77 -12.41
CA ILE A 78 3.25 -11.40 -13.55
C ILE A 78 4.65 -11.11 -13.02
N GLU A 79 5.65 -11.85 -13.50
CA GLU A 79 7.04 -11.63 -13.09
C GLU A 79 7.64 -10.42 -13.79
N VAL A 80 8.42 -9.64 -13.04
CA VAL A 80 9.20 -8.54 -13.57
C VAL A 80 10.61 -8.54 -12.97
N ARG A 81 11.62 -8.32 -13.81
CA ARG A 81 12.98 -8.03 -13.35
C ARG A 81 13.11 -6.54 -13.12
N ARG A 82 13.40 -6.16 -11.89
CA ARG A 82 13.69 -4.75 -11.55
C ARG A 82 15.12 -4.39 -12.00
N ALA A 83 15.37 -3.12 -12.31
CA ALA A 83 16.71 -2.67 -12.74
C ALA A 83 17.84 -2.99 -11.75
N LYS A 84 17.52 -3.12 -10.44
CA LYS A 84 18.46 -3.49 -9.39
C LYS A 84 18.63 -5.01 -9.18
N ASP A 85 17.81 -5.84 -9.82
CA ASP A 85 17.84 -7.28 -9.65
C ASP A 85 18.91 -7.89 -10.58
N ALA A 86 19.85 -8.64 -10.03
CA ALA A 86 20.79 -9.43 -10.82
C ALA A 86 20.12 -10.70 -11.36
N GLY A 87 20.39 -11.08 -12.60
CA GLY A 87 19.96 -12.35 -13.19
C GLY A 87 18.90 -12.23 -14.28
N GLU A 88 18.38 -13.39 -14.70
CA GLU A 88 17.39 -13.52 -15.77
C GLU A 88 15.97 -13.28 -15.28
N GLY A 89 15.12 -12.77 -16.17
CA GLY A 89 13.69 -12.54 -15.94
C GLY A 89 13.09 -11.61 -16.98
N PRO A 90 11.76 -11.60 -17.14
CA PRO A 90 11.10 -10.70 -18.08
C PRO A 90 11.42 -9.24 -17.76
N ASP A 91 11.72 -8.45 -18.78
CA ASP A 91 11.92 -7.02 -18.64
C ASP A 91 10.61 -6.29 -18.27
N ALA A 92 10.73 -5.03 -17.91
CA ALA A 92 9.57 -4.23 -17.52
C ALA A 92 8.58 -4.03 -18.69
N GLY A 93 9.06 -4.00 -19.93
CA GLY A 93 8.21 -3.84 -21.13
C GLY A 93 7.27 -5.02 -21.30
N ARG A 94 7.81 -6.25 -21.28
CA ARG A 94 7.04 -7.48 -21.39
C ARG A 94 6.05 -7.66 -20.21
N ALA A 95 6.48 -7.29 -19.01
CA ALA A 95 5.59 -7.37 -17.85
C ALA A 95 4.40 -6.40 -17.97
N LEU A 96 4.62 -5.16 -18.44
CA LEU A 96 3.55 -4.21 -18.71
C LEU A 96 2.62 -4.66 -19.84
N GLU A 97 3.15 -5.31 -20.89
CA GLU A 97 2.34 -5.92 -21.96
C GLU A 97 1.39 -6.99 -21.40
N LEU A 98 1.88 -7.87 -20.52
CA LEU A 98 1.03 -8.87 -19.86
C LEU A 98 -0.04 -8.24 -18.97
N CYS A 99 0.30 -7.14 -18.27
CA CYS A 99 -0.67 -6.34 -17.51
C CYS A 99 -1.75 -5.77 -18.45
N ALA A 100 -1.35 -5.19 -19.59
CA ALA A 100 -2.28 -4.66 -20.59
C ALA A 100 -3.23 -5.72 -21.10
N ARG A 101 -2.73 -6.89 -21.48
CA ARG A 101 -3.54 -8.03 -21.93
C ARG A 101 -4.53 -8.50 -20.85
N THR A 102 -4.10 -8.54 -19.59
CA THR A 102 -4.99 -8.89 -18.47
C THR A 102 -6.14 -7.89 -18.32
N LEU A 103 -5.86 -6.59 -18.40
CA LEU A 103 -6.88 -5.54 -18.36
C LEU A 103 -7.79 -5.61 -19.59
N GLN A 104 -7.24 -5.84 -20.78
CA GLN A 104 -7.99 -6.03 -22.03
C GLN A 104 -8.96 -7.21 -21.97
N ALA A 105 -8.64 -8.24 -21.22
CA ALA A 105 -9.52 -9.37 -20.97
C ALA A 105 -10.56 -9.13 -19.84
N GLY A 106 -10.68 -7.88 -19.34
CA GLY A 106 -11.60 -7.53 -18.26
C GLY A 106 -11.07 -7.88 -16.87
N GLY A 107 -9.80 -8.27 -16.76
CA GLY A 107 -9.19 -8.68 -15.49
C GLY A 107 -8.74 -7.51 -14.61
N ARG A 108 -8.21 -7.87 -13.44
CA ARG A 108 -7.74 -6.92 -12.41
C ARG A 108 -6.23 -7.03 -12.28
N VAL A 109 -5.53 -5.91 -12.27
CA VAL A 109 -4.07 -5.84 -12.13
C VAL A 109 -3.70 -4.99 -10.93
N PHE A 110 -2.70 -5.39 -10.18
CA PHE A 110 -2.15 -4.63 -9.05
C PHE A 110 -0.68 -4.27 -9.30
N LEU A 111 -0.36 -2.99 -9.17
CA LEU A 111 1.01 -2.48 -9.28
C LEU A 111 1.40 -1.68 -8.04
N PHE A 112 2.68 -1.79 -7.66
CA PHE A 112 3.34 -0.86 -6.74
C PHE A 112 4.06 0.21 -7.56
N PRO A 113 3.54 1.46 -7.64
CA PRO A 113 4.15 2.48 -8.50
C PRO A 113 5.55 2.91 -8.05
N GLU A 114 5.90 2.74 -6.80
CA GLU A 114 7.23 3.00 -6.24
C GLU A 114 8.27 1.96 -6.68
N GLY A 115 7.86 0.73 -6.98
CA GLY A 115 8.71 -0.39 -7.38
C GLY A 115 9.61 -0.95 -6.29
N THR A 116 9.59 -0.37 -5.10
CA THR A 116 10.23 -0.88 -3.87
C THR A 116 9.54 -0.27 -2.66
N SER A 117 9.67 -0.88 -1.49
CA SER A 117 9.00 -0.45 -0.25
C SER A 117 9.87 0.47 0.60
N SER A 118 9.22 1.33 1.38
CA SER A 118 9.84 2.16 2.40
C SER A 118 8.88 2.44 3.55
N LEU A 119 9.31 2.21 4.78
CA LEU A 119 8.59 2.62 6.00
C LEU A 119 8.90 4.06 6.43
N GLY A 120 9.72 4.78 5.66
CA GLY A 120 10.11 6.15 5.95
C GLY A 120 8.94 7.14 6.02
N PRO A 121 9.21 8.40 6.40
CA PRO A 121 8.18 9.41 6.61
C PRO A 121 7.44 9.79 5.33
N ARG A 122 8.03 9.56 4.17
CA ARG A 122 7.44 9.85 2.87
C ARG A 122 7.43 8.62 1.97
N HIS A 123 6.50 8.58 1.01
CA HIS A 123 6.54 7.58 -0.05
C HIS A 123 7.77 7.79 -0.96
N LEU A 124 8.13 6.75 -1.70
CA LEU A 124 9.19 6.85 -2.69
C LEU A 124 8.65 7.44 -4.01
N PRO A 125 9.53 8.04 -4.83
CA PRO A 125 9.12 8.58 -6.13
C PRO A 125 8.44 7.54 -7.01
N PHE A 126 7.33 7.90 -7.63
CA PHE A 126 6.58 7.02 -8.51
C PHE A 126 7.29 6.84 -9.85
N ARG A 127 7.37 5.59 -10.29
CA ARG A 127 7.95 5.21 -11.58
C ARG A 127 6.96 5.42 -12.72
N SER A 128 7.47 5.49 -13.95
CA SER A 128 6.65 5.68 -15.15
C SER A 128 5.84 4.45 -15.59
N GLY A 129 6.01 3.29 -14.93
CA GLY A 129 5.35 2.03 -15.32
C GLY A 129 3.85 2.14 -15.44
N PRO A 130 3.10 2.61 -14.43
CA PRO A 130 1.65 2.77 -14.51
C PRO A 130 1.22 3.71 -15.65
N ALA A 131 1.87 4.87 -15.81
CA ALA A 131 1.54 5.80 -16.90
C ALA A 131 1.80 5.19 -18.28
N ARG A 132 2.90 4.44 -18.45
CA ARG A 132 3.19 3.71 -19.72
C ARG A 132 2.16 2.63 -20.00
N LEU A 133 1.69 1.92 -18.97
CA LEU A 133 0.62 0.93 -19.10
C LEU A 133 -0.67 1.60 -19.57
N LEU A 134 -1.09 2.70 -18.92
CA LEU A 134 -2.28 3.46 -19.31
C LEU A 134 -2.15 4.02 -20.74
N HIS A 135 -0.99 4.55 -21.11
CA HIS A 135 -0.72 5.04 -22.47
C HIS A 135 -0.88 3.91 -23.51
N SER A 136 -0.37 2.71 -23.22
CA SER A 136 -0.52 1.56 -24.14
C SER A 136 -1.97 1.08 -24.32
N LEU A 137 -2.86 1.41 -23.39
CA LEU A 137 -4.28 1.05 -23.45
C LEU A 137 -5.14 2.08 -24.16
N GLN A 138 -4.66 3.31 -24.37
CA GLN A 138 -5.46 4.40 -24.97
C GLN A 138 -6.00 4.05 -26.36
N GLY A 139 -5.21 3.37 -27.20
CA GLY A 139 -5.63 2.93 -28.54
C GLY A 139 -6.57 1.72 -28.60
N SER A 140 -6.83 1.06 -27.46
CA SER A 140 -7.58 -0.21 -27.41
C SER A 140 -9.09 -0.01 -27.27
N GLY A 141 -9.60 1.20 -27.07
CA GLY A 141 -11.02 1.49 -26.80
C GLY A 141 -11.55 0.96 -25.46
N ILE A 142 -10.69 0.41 -24.62
CA ILE A 142 -11.07 -0.17 -23.33
C ILE A 142 -10.99 0.90 -22.24
N ARG A 143 -12.06 1.00 -21.46
CA ARG A 143 -12.08 1.82 -20.24
C ARG A 143 -11.62 0.98 -19.08
N VAL A 144 -10.57 1.44 -18.40
CA VAL A 144 -10.03 0.84 -17.18
C VAL A 144 -10.30 1.78 -16.03
N THR A 145 -10.82 1.27 -14.93
CA THR A 145 -10.91 2.03 -13.68
C THR A 145 -9.58 1.91 -12.92
N VAL A 146 -8.97 3.03 -12.61
CA VAL A 146 -7.75 3.12 -11.81
C VAL A 146 -8.14 3.42 -10.37
N VAL A 147 -7.70 2.59 -9.44
CA VAL A 147 -8.03 2.69 -8.02
C VAL A 147 -6.74 2.94 -7.23
N PRO A 148 -6.49 4.16 -6.72
CA PRO A 148 -5.36 4.45 -5.87
C PRO A 148 -5.60 3.89 -4.46
N LEU A 149 -4.57 3.31 -3.86
CA LEU A 149 -4.64 2.66 -2.57
C LEU A 149 -3.49 3.11 -1.67
N SER A 150 -3.80 3.43 -0.44
CA SER A 150 -2.82 3.65 0.62
C SER A 150 -2.86 2.49 1.61
N ILE A 151 -1.72 2.20 2.24
CA ILE A 151 -1.62 1.19 3.29
C ILE A 151 -0.97 1.80 4.52
N LEU A 152 -1.58 1.58 5.67
CA LEU A 152 -1.20 2.17 6.93
C LEU A 152 -1.14 1.10 8.02
N TYR A 153 0.02 0.98 8.65
CA TYR A 153 0.27 0.08 9.78
C TYR A 153 0.33 0.89 11.07
N ASP A 154 -0.32 0.43 12.12
CA ASP A 154 -0.12 0.99 13.46
C ASP A 154 1.27 0.61 14.02
N SER A 155 1.70 -0.63 13.77
CA SER A 155 3.01 -1.15 14.18
C SER A 155 3.51 -2.22 13.20
N PRO A 156 4.21 -1.83 12.10
CA PRO A 156 4.48 -2.71 10.95
C PRO A 156 5.34 -3.93 11.26
N GLN A 157 6.10 -3.91 12.36
CA GLN A 157 7.01 -4.99 12.76
C GLN A 157 6.46 -5.83 13.92
N ARG A 158 5.32 -5.41 14.49
CA ARG A 158 4.76 -6.05 15.67
C ARG A 158 3.76 -7.13 15.28
N TRP A 159 3.90 -8.29 15.88
CA TRP A 159 2.88 -9.34 15.81
C TRP A 159 1.58 -8.88 16.47
N ARG A 160 0.44 -9.25 15.90
CA ARG A 160 -0.89 -8.80 16.34
C ARG A 160 -1.10 -7.27 16.25
N SER A 161 -0.43 -6.62 15.31
CA SER A 161 -0.71 -5.24 14.95
C SER A 161 -1.93 -5.14 14.02
N SER A 162 -2.36 -3.90 13.74
CA SER A 162 -3.46 -3.64 12.81
C SER A 162 -2.96 -2.97 11.54
N VAL A 163 -3.63 -3.25 10.44
CA VAL A 163 -3.36 -2.62 9.15
C VAL A 163 -4.66 -2.15 8.51
N GLU A 164 -4.65 -0.93 7.99
CA GLU A 164 -5.73 -0.36 7.20
C GLU A 164 -5.26 -0.12 5.77
N VAL A 165 -6.04 -0.58 4.80
CA VAL A 165 -5.92 -0.19 3.40
C VAL A 165 -7.04 0.81 3.10
N ILE A 166 -6.66 1.97 2.58
CA ILE A 166 -7.57 3.06 2.29
C ILE A 166 -7.72 3.17 0.77
N VAL A 167 -8.95 3.06 0.28
CA VAL A 167 -9.27 3.24 -1.13
C VAL A 167 -9.46 4.74 -1.40
N GLY A 168 -8.59 5.32 -2.23
CA GLY A 168 -8.71 6.69 -2.69
C GLY A 168 -9.83 6.85 -3.73
N GLU A 169 -9.94 8.05 -4.32
CA GLU A 169 -10.93 8.31 -5.36
C GLU A 169 -10.54 7.62 -6.67
N PRO A 170 -11.35 6.68 -7.18
CA PRO A 170 -11.11 6.03 -8.46
C PRO A 170 -11.27 7.01 -9.63
N PHE A 171 -10.58 6.74 -10.71
CA PHE A 171 -10.76 7.47 -11.96
C PHE A 171 -10.73 6.54 -13.17
N GLU A 172 -11.39 6.91 -14.24
CA GLU A 172 -11.42 6.13 -15.48
C GLU A 172 -10.39 6.61 -16.49
N THR A 173 -9.98 5.70 -17.37
CA THR A 173 -9.03 5.99 -18.46
C THR A 173 -9.66 6.72 -19.64
N GLY A 174 -10.96 6.90 -19.67
CA GLY A 174 -11.64 7.69 -20.69
C GLY A 174 -11.27 9.18 -20.60
N GLY A 175 -10.74 9.75 -21.71
CA GLY A 175 -10.34 11.16 -21.76
C GLY A 175 -9.03 11.49 -21.04
N LEU A 176 -8.17 10.49 -20.80
CA LEU A 176 -6.81 10.74 -20.29
C LEU A 176 -5.97 11.49 -21.30
N PRO A 177 -5.01 12.33 -20.83
CA PRO A 177 -4.04 12.98 -21.68
C PRO A 177 -3.26 11.98 -22.54
N GLU A 178 -2.93 12.35 -23.77
CA GLU A 178 -2.13 11.51 -24.67
C GLU A 178 -0.65 11.51 -24.31
N ASP A 179 -0.16 12.63 -23.77
CA ASP A 179 1.24 12.74 -23.41
C ASP A 179 1.58 12.05 -22.07
N LEU A 180 2.76 11.43 -22.03
CA LEU A 180 3.20 10.60 -20.91
C LEU A 180 3.42 11.40 -19.61
N ASN A 181 3.79 12.69 -19.69
CA ASN A 181 4.04 13.50 -18.50
C ASN A 181 2.73 13.86 -17.78
N SER A 182 1.71 14.26 -18.53
CA SER A 182 0.37 14.51 -18.01
C SER A 182 -0.27 13.24 -17.45
N LEU A 183 -0.04 12.08 -18.10
CA LEU A 183 -0.45 10.78 -17.57
C LEU A 183 0.24 10.44 -16.24
N ARG A 184 1.55 10.72 -16.15
CA ARG A 184 2.28 10.51 -14.89
C ARG A 184 1.68 11.34 -13.77
N LYS A 185 1.39 12.62 -14.03
CA LYS A 185 0.76 13.50 -13.06
C LYS A 185 -0.63 12.98 -12.66
N LYS A 186 -1.46 12.59 -13.64
CA LYS A 186 -2.80 12.04 -13.40
C LYS A 186 -2.79 10.77 -12.54
N VAL A 187 -1.70 10.00 -12.59
CA VAL A 187 -1.48 8.81 -11.75
C VAL A 187 -0.95 9.21 -10.37
N SER A 188 -0.02 10.18 -10.30
CA SER A 188 0.64 10.60 -9.06
C SER A 188 -0.29 11.34 -8.12
N ASP A 189 -1.05 12.33 -8.63
CA ASP A 189 -1.87 13.21 -7.80
C ASP A 189 -2.84 12.44 -6.86
N PRO A 190 -3.61 11.43 -7.33
CA PRO A 190 -4.47 10.65 -6.44
C PRO A 190 -3.72 9.77 -5.43
N LEU A 191 -2.52 9.28 -5.79
CA LEU A 191 -1.69 8.50 -4.88
C LEU A 191 -1.09 9.37 -3.78
N GLU A 192 -0.61 10.58 -4.13
CA GLU A 192 -0.11 11.58 -3.19
C GLU A 192 -1.23 12.04 -2.24
N ALA A 193 -2.45 12.26 -2.76
CA ALA A 193 -3.60 12.60 -1.94
C ALA A 193 -4.01 11.49 -0.96
N ALA A 194 -3.80 10.22 -1.34
CA ALA A 194 -4.07 9.07 -0.49
C ALA A 194 -2.94 8.80 0.53
N ALA A 195 -1.73 9.29 0.28
CA ALA A 195 -0.56 9.05 1.11
C ALA A 195 -0.67 9.70 2.49
N PHE A 196 0.05 9.12 3.45
CA PHE A 196 0.36 9.73 4.74
C PHE A 196 1.83 10.10 4.73
N GLU A 197 2.10 11.41 4.75
CA GLU A 197 3.44 11.96 4.74
C GLU A 197 3.73 12.76 5.99
N PHE A 198 4.98 12.74 6.41
CA PHE A 198 5.46 13.39 7.61
C PHE A 198 6.73 14.18 7.28
N ASP A 199 7.00 15.24 8.02
CA ASP A 199 8.19 16.06 7.79
C ASP A 199 9.48 15.33 8.18
N SER A 200 9.42 14.49 9.20
CA SER A 200 10.55 13.70 9.68
C SER A 200 10.11 12.32 10.20
N ALA A 201 11.08 11.42 10.39
CA ALA A 201 10.85 10.14 11.04
C ALA A 201 10.38 10.29 12.50
N ARG A 202 10.82 11.35 13.18
CA ARG A 202 10.40 11.68 14.54
C ARG A 202 8.92 12.11 14.56
N ASP A 203 8.51 12.99 13.65
CA ASP A 203 7.11 13.41 13.54
C ASP A 203 6.20 12.24 13.21
N GLN A 204 6.66 11.37 12.27
CA GLN A 204 5.95 10.13 11.95
C GLN A 204 5.72 9.28 13.21
N GLU A 205 6.75 9.04 14.00
CA GLU A 205 6.66 8.22 15.20
C GLU A 205 5.72 8.86 16.24
N SER A 206 5.83 10.17 16.45
CA SER A 206 5.04 10.91 17.42
C SER A 206 3.57 10.95 17.05
N LEU A 207 3.25 11.31 15.81
CA LEU A 207 1.87 11.38 15.30
C LEU A 207 1.21 9.99 15.26
N GLN A 208 1.95 8.95 14.83
CA GLN A 208 1.45 7.59 14.84
C GLN A 208 1.19 7.05 16.25
N SER A 209 2.05 7.40 17.22
CA SER A 209 1.85 7.01 18.63
C SER A 209 0.63 7.69 19.23
N LEU A 210 0.44 8.97 18.93
CA LEU A 210 -0.73 9.74 19.39
C LEU A 210 -2.02 9.23 18.75
N ALA A 211 -2.01 8.94 17.44
CA ALA A 211 -3.15 8.32 16.75
C ALA A 211 -3.53 6.98 17.37
N ALA A 212 -2.55 6.13 17.69
CA ALA A 212 -2.79 4.84 18.33
C ALA A 212 -3.46 4.98 19.71
N LEU A 213 -3.11 6.02 20.49
CA LEU A 213 -3.78 6.33 21.74
C LEU A 213 -5.24 6.76 21.53
N LEU A 214 -5.50 7.63 20.55
CA LEU A 214 -6.85 8.12 20.25
C LEU A 214 -7.78 7.01 19.75
N CYS A 215 -7.23 5.96 19.16
CA CYS A 215 -8.01 4.83 18.63
C CYS A 215 -8.16 3.67 19.61
N ARG A 216 -7.66 3.80 20.84
CA ARG A 216 -7.58 2.69 21.79
C ARG A 216 -8.95 2.12 22.18
N ASP A 217 -9.98 2.94 22.23
CA ASP A 217 -11.36 2.53 22.53
C ASP A 217 -12.10 1.97 21.32
N GLY A 218 -11.49 2.01 20.13
CA GLY A 218 -12.06 1.50 18.89
C GLY A 218 -13.16 2.41 18.27
N THR A 219 -13.41 3.58 18.81
CA THR A 219 -14.45 4.52 18.32
C THR A 219 -14.02 5.26 17.06
N LEU A 220 -12.71 5.54 16.94
CA LEU A 220 -12.13 6.27 15.82
C LEU A 220 -11.20 5.37 14.99
N PRO A 221 -11.35 5.31 13.63
CA PRO A 221 -10.40 4.64 12.76
C PRO A 221 -9.00 5.23 12.86
N TYR A 222 -7.97 4.37 12.81
CA TYR A 222 -6.58 4.82 12.94
C TYR A 222 -6.16 5.78 11.81
N SER A 223 -6.57 5.51 10.58
CA SER A 223 -6.32 6.41 9.44
C SER A 223 -6.98 7.78 9.60
N GLU A 224 -8.18 7.86 10.17
CA GLU A 224 -8.87 9.13 10.42
C GLU A 224 -8.21 9.91 11.53
N ALA A 225 -7.87 9.27 12.63
CA ALA A 225 -7.12 9.90 13.72
C ALA A 225 -5.79 10.47 13.22
N LEU A 226 -5.03 9.67 12.47
CA LEU A 226 -3.74 10.09 11.96
C LEU A 226 -3.87 11.24 10.96
N ARG A 227 -4.86 11.21 10.08
CA ARG A 227 -5.12 12.30 9.12
C ARG A 227 -5.52 13.60 9.83
N SER A 228 -6.36 13.52 10.84
CA SER A 228 -6.74 14.70 11.64
C SER A 228 -5.52 15.31 12.35
N LEU A 229 -4.63 14.47 12.86
CA LEU A 229 -3.41 14.94 13.51
C LEU A 229 -2.41 15.55 12.53
N THR A 230 -2.24 14.97 11.34
CA THR A 230 -1.32 15.51 10.32
C THR A 230 -1.80 16.84 9.74
N LEU A 231 -3.12 17.07 9.67
CA LEU A 231 -3.70 18.28 9.11
C LEU A 231 -3.90 19.41 10.13
N GLY A 232 -4.01 19.10 11.41
CA GLY A 232 -4.47 20.07 12.39
C GLY A 232 -3.69 20.17 13.71
N LEU A 233 -2.60 19.40 13.90
CA LEU A 233 -1.84 19.49 15.16
C LEU A 233 -0.73 20.54 15.06
N PRO A 234 -0.78 21.64 15.86
CA PRO A 234 0.29 22.61 15.91
C PRO A 234 1.63 21.99 16.37
N ALA A 235 2.74 22.42 15.78
CA ALA A 235 4.08 21.93 16.12
C ALA A 235 4.42 22.01 17.61
N GLU A 236 3.93 23.04 18.30
CA GLU A 236 4.09 23.22 19.76
C GLU A 236 3.42 22.06 20.55
N ARG A 237 2.22 21.63 20.14
CA ARG A 237 1.53 20.49 20.78
C ARG A 237 2.23 19.18 20.52
N LEU A 238 2.79 19.00 19.33
CA LEU A 238 3.58 17.81 19.00
C LEU A 238 4.86 17.77 19.84
N SER A 239 5.57 18.89 19.98
CA SER A 239 6.76 19.00 20.84
C SER A 239 6.45 18.68 22.30
N ARG A 240 5.29 19.17 22.82
CA ARG A 240 4.85 18.83 24.17
C ARG A 240 4.54 17.35 24.34
N TRP A 241 3.91 16.73 23.35
CA TRP A 241 3.68 15.29 23.34
C TRP A 241 4.99 14.51 23.39
N ASP A 242 5.98 14.88 22.57
CA ASP A 242 7.32 14.26 22.57
C ASP A 242 8.00 14.35 23.94
N SER A 243 7.88 15.51 24.60
CA SER A 243 8.44 15.71 25.94
C SER A 243 7.78 14.80 26.98
N LEU A 244 6.44 14.74 26.98
CA LEU A 244 5.68 13.85 27.88
C LEU A 244 6.01 12.38 27.65
N ARG A 245 6.18 11.97 26.38
CA ARG A 245 6.55 10.60 26.02
C ARG A 245 7.95 10.24 26.50
N ALA A 246 8.90 11.16 26.37
CA ALA A 246 10.26 10.97 26.84
C ALA A 246 10.31 10.87 28.39
N GLU A 247 9.56 11.72 29.09
CA GLU A 247 9.44 11.69 30.54
C GLU A 247 8.81 10.37 31.02
N ALA A 248 7.71 9.95 30.43
CA ALA A 248 7.07 8.69 30.78
C ALA A 248 7.98 7.48 30.53
N SER A 249 8.76 7.49 29.43
CA SER A 249 9.75 6.44 29.13
C SER A 249 10.86 6.40 30.19
N SER A 250 11.30 7.55 30.71
CA SER A 250 12.28 7.61 31.78
C SER A 250 11.76 7.03 33.12
N CYS A 251 10.42 7.03 33.28
CA CYS A 251 9.73 6.41 34.42
C CYS A 251 9.37 4.93 34.17
N GLY A 252 9.88 4.30 33.11
CA GLY A 252 9.55 2.91 32.78
C GLY A 252 8.19 2.71 32.10
N VAL A 253 7.50 3.78 31.75
CA VAL A 253 6.24 3.69 30.98
C VAL A 253 6.57 3.66 29.50
N LEU A 254 6.35 2.52 28.86
CA LEU A 254 6.53 2.34 27.42
C LEU A 254 5.20 2.67 26.70
N PHE A 255 5.19 3.73 25.91
CA PHE A 255 4.10 3.98 24.95
C PHE A 255 4.29 3.09 23.72
N HIS A 256 3.80 1.86 23.78
CA HIS A 256 3.71 1.02 22.60
C HIS A 256 2.50 1.45 21.75
N LYS A 257 2.70 1.45 20.43
CA LYS A 257 1.61 1.56 19.46
C LYS A 257 0.76 0.28 19.59
N GLY A 258 -0.38 0.37 20.29
CA GLY A 258 -1.22 -0.77 20.62
C GLY A 258 -0.90 -1.41 21.98
N ALA A 259 -1.80 -2.21 22.55
CA ALA A 259 -1.87 -2.71 23.91
C ALA A 259 -0.53 -2.93 24.66
N PRO A 260 -0.48 -2.75 25.99
CA PRO A 260 0.74 -2.97 26.75
C PRO A 260 1.28 -4.38 26.45
N ALA A 261 2.57 -4.46 26.09
CA ALA A 261 3.26 -5.72 26.14
C ALA A 261 3.30 -6.10 27.63
N TRP A 262 2.59 -7.16 27.99
CA TRP A 262 2.84 -7.86 29.24
C TRP A 262 4.18 -8.54 29.01
N GLU A 263 5.23 -8.00 29.57
CA GLU A 263 6.47 -8.74 29.78
C GLU A 263 6.20 -9.69 30.97
N ASP A 264 6.12 -10.98 30.68
CA ASP A 264 6.27 -12.04 31.66
C ASP A 264 7.73 -12.22 32.07
#